data_821f2614802daf2effa9d0e96a9fecda
#
_entry.id   821f2614802daf2effa9d0e96a9fecda
#
_cell.length_a   1.000
_cell.length_b   1.000
_cell.length_c   1.000
_cell.angle_alpha   90.00
_cell.angle_beta   90.00
_cell.angle_gamma   90.00
#
_symmetry.space_group_name_H-M   'P 1'
#
loop_
_entity.id
_entity.type
_entity.pdbx_description
1 polymer ?
#
loop_
_entity_poly.entity_id
_entity_poly.type
_entity_poly.pdbx_seq_one_letter_code
_entity_poly.pdbx_strand_id
1 'polypeptide(L)'
;MATRSRSKWIWLTVILAVVAIFGYVLWSRLLRVQPLHYESALDNFKYGSIGTEQGGLAVPFWIWLVLPRMFPEYLPGPGGYTALGFAWEEGKELPIGLPKKTVGQPLVGINCAMCHTATVRATPYEKPRIFIAAPAHQFDTQGYFRFLFACAGDPRFNATNILNAIAPNYDMGFIDKLLYRYIIIPQTKKGLLEFKESMAWMDTRPDWGRGRIDPFNPAKFRYLGVPMDNTIGNSDMESVWNMRTRVDNKYRFHWDGLIHGPLQDVAITSALGDSVLPDRLPLEDLKRVEEFLLDAPVPRYPFRVDQALASQGAPIYKRHCADCHSVGGSRTGKVEPIRSVGTDRHRLDSWTQQAADNYNAFGQDYPWKFDSVQKTNGYNNVLLDGIWLRAPYLHNGSVPTLTDLLEPVEKRPKVFWNGYDVYDQQKVGFVTTGTEAQRFGSKLDVSVPGNSNSGHLWGTTLAPGEKRALIEFMKTL
;
A
#
# COMPACT_ATOMS: atom_id res chain seq x y z
N MET A 1 40.93 -39.85 46.10
CA MET A 1 40.58 -39.70 44.67
C MET A 1 39.13 -39.21 44.40
N ALA A 2 38.20 -39.23 45.34
CA ALA A 2 36.76 -38.87 45.13
C ALA A 2 36.46 -37.36 45.03
N THR A 3 37.28 -36.47 45.57
CA THR A 3 37.06 -35.03 45.62
C THR A 3 37.30 -34.33 44.28
N ARG A 4 38.22 -34.84 43.44
CA ARG A 4 38.55 -34.30 42.12
C ARG A 4 37.45 -34.56 41.06
N SER A 5 36.65 -35.61 41.22
CA SER A 5 35.52 -35.94 40.35
C SER A 5 34.33 -35.04 40.61
N ARG A 6 33.95 -34.76 41.87
CA ARG A 6 32.85 -33.89 42.24
C ARG A 6 33.05 -32.45 41.75
N SER A 7 34.26 -31.91 41.84
CA SER A 7 34.60 -30.58 41.34
C SER A 7 34.39 -30.47 39.81
N LYS A 8 34.75 -31.46 39.02
CA LYS A 8 34.56 -31.46 37.57
C LYS A 8 33.08 -31.44 37.19
N TRP A 9 32.24 -32.18 37.88
CA TRP A 9 30.80 -32.20 37.65
C TRP A 9 30.13 -30.87 38.02
N ILE A 10 30.54 -30.23 39.10
CA ILE A 10 30.06 -28.88 39.49
C ILE A 10 30.41 -27.86 38.41
N TRP A 11 31.65 -27.82 37.93
CA TRP A 11 32.06 -26.91 36.86
C TRP A 11 31.33 -27.20 35.57
N LEU A 12 31.10 -28.46 35.21
CA LEU A 12 30.29 -28.81 34.01
C LEU A 12 28.87 -28.32 34.13
N THR A 13 28.22 -28.48 35.29
CA THR A 13 26.87 -28.03 35.55
C THR A 13 26.78 -26.48 35.46
N VAL A 14 27.76 -25.76 36.02
CA VAL A 14 27.83 -24.29 35.94
C VAL A 14 28.00 -23.83 34.50
N ILE A 15 28.90 -24.47 33.73
CA ILE A 15 29.09 -24.13 32.30
C ILE A 15 27.80 -24.38 31.53
N LEU A 16 27.14 -25.51 31.70
CA LEU A 16 25.86 -25.80 31.04
C LEU A 16 24.76 -24.81 31.40
N ALA A 17 24.68 -24.42 32.69
CA ALA A 17 23.73 -23.41 33.14
C ALA A 17 24.02 -22.05 32.49
N VAL A 18 25.28 -21.61 32.41
CA VAL A 18 25.69 -20.37 31.76
C VAL A 18 25.36 -20.39 30.26
N VAL A 19 25.65 -21.50 29.57
CA VAL A 19 25.32 -21.70 28.16
C VAL A 19 23.79 -21.65 27.93
N ALA A 20 23.03 -22.33 28.81
CA ALA A 20 21.56 -22.31 28.71
C ALA A 20 20.98 -20.92 28.94
N ILE A 21 21.47 -20.17 29.96
CA ILE A 21 21.05 -18.80 30.22
C ILE A 21 21.40 -17.88 29.02
N PHE A 22 22.62 -18.01 28.53
CA PHE A 22 23.07 -17.23 27.37
C PHE A 22 22.24 -17.55 26.12
N GLY A 23 21.99 -18.83 25.85
CA GLY A 23 21.11 -19.27 24.76
C GLY A 23 19.69 -18.75 24.91
N TYR A 24 19.13 -18.79 26.11
CA TYR A 24 17.81 -18.21 26.38
C TYR A 24 17.78 -16.70 26.15
N VAL A 25 18.78 -15.97 26.61
CA VAL A 25 18.89 -14.52 26.40
C VAL A 25 18.96 -14.20 24.91
N LEU A 26 19.80 -14.90 24.15
CA LEU A 26 19.89 -14.72 22.70
C LEU A 26 18.55 -15.03 22.01
N TRP A 27 17.95 -16.17 22.32
CA TRP A 27 16.64 -16.53 21.77
C TRP A 27 15.58 -15.48 22.09
N SER A 28 15.49 -15.03 23.35
CA SER A 28 14.49 -14.07 23.78
C SER A 28 14.66 -12.70 23.12
N ARG A 29 15.90 -12.29 22.82
CA ARG A 29 16.25 -10.97 22.26
C ARG A 29 16.34 -10.94 20.73
N LEU A 30 16.42 -12.08 20.06
CA LEU A 30 16.58 -12.13 18.59
C LEU A 30 15.46 -12.91 17.89
N LEU A 31 14.83 -13.89 18.54
CA LEU A 31 13.94 -14.84 17.86
C LEU A 31 12.54 -14.95 18.46
N ARG A 32 12.36 -14.59 19.75
CA ARG A 32 11.05 -14.76 20.41
C ARG A 32 10.02 -13.84 19.77
N VAL A 33 9.01 -14.44 19.13
CA VAL A 33 7.86 -13.71 18.58
C VAL A 33 6.86 -13.42 19.70
N GLN A 34 6.43 -12.15 19.81
CA GLN A 34 5.32 -11.75 20.66
C GLN A 34 4.11 -11.49 19.76
N PRO A 35 2.94 -12.06 20.06
CA PRO A 35 1.73 -11.78 19.30
C PRO A 35 1.42 -10.28 19.35
N LEU A 36 1.04 -9.70 18.23
CA LEU A 36 0.47 -8.37 18.14
C LEU A 36 -1.03 -8.54 17.92
N HIS A 37 -1.82 -8.19 18.90
CA HIS A 37 -3.26 -8.38 18.86
C HIS A 37 -3.98 -7.07 19.16
N TYR A 38 -5.00 -6.77 18.38
CA TYR A 38 -5.94 -5.66 18.60
C TYR A 38 -7.34 -6.22 18.75
N GLU A 39 -8.13 -5.73 19.70
CA GLU A 39 -9.51 -6.17 19.93
C GLU A 39 -10.41 -5.76 18.74
N SER A 40 -10.25 -4.54 18.28
CA SER A 40 -11.01 -3.97 17.16
C SER A 40 -10.44 -4.41 15.80
N ALA A 41 -11.30 -4.88 14.91
CA ALA A 41 -10.92 -5.19 13.52
C ALA A 41 -10.39 -3.94 12.78
N LEU A 42 -10.91 -2.76 13.09
CA LEU A 42 -10.42 -1.48 12.56
C LEU A 42 -8.98 -1.20 13.00
N ASP A 43 -8.67 -1.36 14.30
CA ASP A 43 -7.30 -1.13 14.78
C ASP A 43 -6.35 -2.22 14.28
N ASN A 44 -6.84 -3.45 14.11
CA ASN A 44 -6.08 -4.50 13.46
C ASN A 44 -5.75 -4.14 12.01
N PHE A 45 -6.70 -3.61 11.24
CA PHE A 45 -6.44 -3.13 9.89
C PHE A 45 -5.40 -2.00 9.86
N LYS A 46 -5.51 -1.02 10.77
CA LYS A 46 -4.60 0.13 10.83
C LYS A 46 -3.17 -0.24 11.28
N TYR A 47 -3.05 -1.08 12.30
CA TYR A 47 -1.80 -1.29 13.04
C TYR A 47 -1.43 -2.77 13.24
N GLY A 48 -2.28 -3.70 12.81
CA GLY A 48 -2.06 -5.14 12.91
C GLY A 48 -1.02 -5.64 11.92
N SER A 49 -0.36 -6.73 12.27
CA SER A 49 0.63 -7.39 11.45
C SER A 49 -0.02 -8.20 10.32
N ILE A 50 0.55 -8.13 9.14
CA ILE A 50 0.30 -9.09 8.05
C ILE A 50 1.53 -9.98 7.78
N GLY A 51 2.54 -9.93 8.65
CA GLY A 51 3.73 -10.76 8.56
C GLY A 51 4.96 -10.11 7.93
N THR A 52 4.87 -8.87 7.47
CA THR A 52 5.96 -8.15 6.79
C THR A 52 7.14 -7.82 7.72
N GLU A 53 6.94 -7.83 9.05
CA GLU A 53 8.01 -7.63 10.03
C GLU A 53 9.05 -8.76 10.02
N GLN A 54 8.74 -9.87 9.36
CA GLN A 54 9.66 -10.99 9.14
C GLN A 54 10.10 -11.09 7.67
N GLY A 55 9.72 -10.12 6.85
CA GLY A 55 10.06 -10.00 5.43
C GLY A 55 11.24 -9.05 5.16
N GLY A 56 11.52 -8.81 3.89
CA GLY A 56 12.67 -7.99 3.45
C GLY A 56 12.57 -6.49 3.77
N LEU A 57 11.38 -6.00 4.16
CA LEU A 57 11.13 -4.58 4.50
C LEU A 57 11.12 -4.30 6.01
N ALA A 58 11.34 -5.31 6.84
CA ALA A 58 11.35 -5.14 8.29
C ALA A 58 12.52 -4.27 8.74
N VAL A 59 12.21 -3.21 9.49
CA VAL A 59 13.23 -2.32 10.09
C VAL A 59 13.07 -2.33 11.61
N PRO A 60 14.15 -2.54 12.39
CA PRO A 60 14.08 -2.38 13.85
C PRO A 60 13.52 -1.01 14.22
N PHE A 61 12.50 -0.98 15.10
CA PHE A 61 11.75 0.23 15.42
C PHE A 61 12.64 1.41 15.84
N TRP A 62 13.63 1.16 16.69
CA TRP A 62 14.51 2.23 17.17
C TRP A 62 15.42 2.78 16.07
N ILE A 63 15.80 1.96 15.08
CA ILE A 63 16.49 2.44 13.89
C ILE A 63 15.52 3.27 13.05
N TRP A 64 14.35 2.71 12.70
CA TRP A 64 13.32 3.38 11.91
C TRP A 64 13.00 4.78 12.48
N LEU A 65 12.81 4.88 13.80
CA LEU A 65 12.45 6.12 14.47
C LEU A 65 13.48 7.25 14.28
N VAL A 66 14.75 6.92 14.19
CA VAL A 66 15.81 7.94 14.10
C VAL A 66 16.21 8.31 12.69
N LEU A 67 15.88 7.49 11.68
CA LEU A 67 16.30 7.73 10.28
C LEU A 67 15.91 9.11 9.75
N PRO A 68 14.66 9.63 9.92
CA PRO A 68 14.28 10.93 9.37
C PRO A 68 15.08 12.10 9.95
N ARG A 69 15.52 11.97 11.20
CA ARG A 69 16.33 12.99 11.87
C ARG A 69 17.81 12.90 11.48
N MET A 70 18.29 11.68 11.20
CA MET A 70 19.67 11.45 10.78
C MET A 70 19.91 11.78 9.30
N PHE A 71 18.87 11.64 8.47
CA PHE A 71 18.95 11.74 7.01
C PHE A 71 17.81 12.60 6.43
N PRO A 72 17.59 13.82 6.91
CA PRO A 72 16.48 14.66 6.44
C PRO A 72 16.61 15.04 4.96
N GLU A 73 17.82 15.04 4.42
CA GLU A 73 18.12 15.36 3.01
C GLU A 73 17.61 14.31 2.02
N TYR A 74 17.31 13.09 2.47
CA TYR A 74 16.74 12.04 1.62
C TYR A 74 15.22 12.03 1.63
N LEU A 75 14.59 12.92 2.40
CA LEU A 75 13.13 13.10 2.40
C LEU A 75 12.73 14.19 1.39
N PRO A 76 11.52 14.11 0.80
CA PRO A 76 11.04 15.08 -0.17
C PRO A 76 10.73 16.46 0.43
N GLY A 77 10.84 16.62 1.76
CA GLY A 77 10.59 17.87 2.46
C GLY A 77 10.61 17.71 3.97
N PRO A 78 10.36 18.78 4.72
CA PRO A 78 10.30 18.75 6.18
C PRO A 78 9.10 17.93 6.69
N GLY A 79 9.19 17.48 7.96
CA GLY A 79 8.13 16.73 8.63
C GLY A 79 8.40 15.22 8.78
N GLY A 80 9.61 14.77 8.44
CA GLY A 80 9.98 13.36 8.58
C GLY A 80 9.14 12.47 7.67
N TYR A 81 8.62 11.37 8.20
CA TYR A 81 7.80 10.43 7.42
C TYR A 81 6.49 11.03 6.87
N THR A 82 5.95 12.09 7.48
CA THR A 82 4.75 12.75 6.93
C THR A 82 5.02 13.41 5.58
N ALA A 83 6.27 13.80 5.29
CA ALA A 83 6.66 14.30 3.97
C ALA A 83 6.49 13.26 2.86
N LEU A 84 6.51 11.96 3.19
CA LEU A 84 6.21 10.86 2.26
C LEU A 84 4.71 10.57 2.13
N GLY A 85 3.85 11.26 2.88
CA GLY A 85 2.39 11.12 2.80
C GLY A 85 1.79 10.09 3.75
N PHE A 86 2.53 9.61 4.75
CA PHE A 86 1.95 8.76 5.78
C PHE A 86 0.82 9.45 6.54
N ALA A 87 -0.31 8.78 6.69
CA ALA A 87 -1.41 9.21 7.54
C ALA A 87 -1.12 8.88 9.01
N TRP A 88 -1.28 9.87 9.91
CA TRP A 88 -0.92 9.74 11.31
C TRP A 88 -2.04 10.19 12.23
N GLU A 89 -2.48 9.32 13.13
CA GLU A 89 -3.43 9.68 14.19
C GLU A 89 -2.72 10.34 15.36
N GLU A 90 -3.34 11.34 15.94
CA GLU A 90 -2.79 12.06 17.09
C GLU A 90 -2.54 11.11 18.27
N GLY A 91 -1.38 11.22 18.90
CA GLY A 91 -0.98 10.38 20.05
C GLY A 91 -0.50 8.96 19.69
N LYS A 92 -0.50 8.57 18.44
CA LYS A 92 0.05 7.28 18.02
C LYS A 92 1.55 7.36 17.76
N GLU A 93 2.25 6.32 18.15
CA GLU A 93 3.71 6.20 17.99
C GLU A 93 4.13 5.98 16.52
N LEU A 94 3.28 5.30 15.75
CA LEU A 94 3.48 4.98 14.35
C LEU A 94 2.33 5.48 13.49
N PRO A 95 2.58 5.78 12.21
CA PRO A 95 1.51 6.09 11.27
C PRO A 95 0.65 4.86 10.98
N ILE A 96 -0.55 5.09 10.45
CA ILE A 96 -1.42 4.05 9.95
C ILE A 96 -0.69 3.29 8.83
N GLY A 97 -0.80 1.97 8.85
CA GLY A 97 -0.16 1.11 7.87
C GLY A 97 1.21 0.56 8.27
N LEU A 98 1.73 0.96 9.44
CA LEU A 98 2.98 0.45 9.97
C LEU A 98 2.75 -0.31 11.29
N PRO A 99 2.66 -1.63 11.26
CA PRO A 99 2.62 -2.47 12.45
C PRO A 99 3.97 -2.48 13.16
N LYS A 100 3.94 -2.55 14.52
CA LYS A 100 5.11 -2.76 15.36
C LYS A 100 4.98 -4.10 16.09
N LYS A 101 5.64 -5.12 15.58
CA LYS A 101 5.64 -6.47 16.15
C LYS A 101 6.99 -6.80 16.77
N THR A 102 7.00 -7.45 17.93
CA THR A 102 8.25 -7.88 18.56
C THR A 102 8.64 -9.28 18.05
N VAL A 103 9.79 -9.34 17.38
CA VAL A 103 10.48 -10.58 17.00
C VAL A 103 11.88 -10.48 17.58
N GLY A 104 12.01 -10.87 18.85
CA GLY A 104 13.18 -10.58 19.66
C GLY A 104 13.34 -9.09 19.97
N GLN A 105 13.31 -8.26 18.96
CA GLN A 105 13.30 -6.80 19.02
C GLN A 105 12.00 -6.25 18.40
N PRO A 106 11.56 -5.03 18.76
CA PRO A 106 10.44 -4.40 18.07
C PRO A 106 10.83 -4.08 16.62
N LEU A 107 10.09 -4.64 15.68
CA LEU A 107 10.27 -4.45 14.23
C LEU A 107 9.07 -3.70 13.67
N VAL A 108 9.31 -2.79 12.75
CA VAL A 108 8.30 -2.09 11.96
C VAL A 108 8.22 -2.79 10.60
N GLY A 109 7.00 -3.20 10.25
CA GLY A 109 6.65 -3.70 8.93
C GLY A 109 5.73 -2.74 8.20
N ILE A 110 5.05 -3.25 7.18
CA ILE A 110 3.97 -2.57 6.45
C ILE A 110 2.73 -3.44 6.50
N ASN A 111 1.55 -2.84 6.33
CA ASN A 111 0.30 -3.58 6.15
C ASN A 111 -0.62 -2.90 5.11
N CYS A 112 -1.78 -3.51 4.85
CA CYS A 112 -2.72 -3.04 3.83
C CYS A 112 -3.11 -1.57 3.99
N ALA A 113 -3.23 -1.06 5.23
CA ALA A 113 -3.65 0.31 5.49
C ALA A 113 -2.63 1.36 5.02
N MET A 114 -1.37 1.00 4.77
CA MET A 114 -0.36 1.90 4.22
C MET A 114 -0.77 2.43 2.83
N CYS A 115 -1.28 1.54 1.97
CA CYS A 115 -1.75 1.88 0.63
C CYS A 115 -3.26 2.19 0.59
N HIS A 116 -3.99 1.86 1.68
CA HIS A 116 -5.44 1.98 1.74
C HIS A 116 -5.89 2.93 2.88
N THR A 117 -5.21 4.09 3.03
CA THR A 117 -5.64 5.17 3.93
C THR A 117 -5.38 6.51 3.27
N ALA A 118 -6.46 7.24 2.97
CA ALA A 118 -6.40 8.58 2.37
C ALA A 118 -6.49 9.69 3.42
N THR A 119 -5.94 10.85 3.09
CA THR A 119 -6.16 12.11 3.80
C THR A 119 -6.85 13.12 2.89
N VAL A 120 -7.74 13.94 3.47
CA VAL A 120 -8.48 14.99 2.76
C VAL A 120 -8.54 16.25 3.60
N ARG A 121 -8.26 17.40 3.00
CA ARG A 121 -8.46 18.73 3.58
C ARG A 121 -9.35 19.59 2.68
N ALA A 122 -10.23 20.38 3.26
CA ALA A 122 -10.98 21.37 2.49
C ALA A 122 -10.11 22.57 2.10
N THR A 123 -9.12 22.90 2.95
CA THR A 123 -8.16 23.99 2.73
C THR A 123 -6.76 23.57 3.17
N PRO A 124 -5.69 24.26 2.72
CA PRO A 124 -4.31 23.98 3.15
C PRO A 124 -4.05 24.07 4.67
N TYR A 125 -4.91 24.80 5.37
CA TYR A 125 -4.73 25.15 6.79
C TYR A 125 -5.48 24.23 7.75
N GLU A 126 -6.33 23.34 7.24
CA GLU A 126 -7.09 22.39 8.07
C GLU A 126 -6.25 21.17 8.43
N LYS A 127 -6.56 20.55 9.57
CA LYS A 127 -6.05 19.21 9.87
C LYS A 127 -6.60 18.21 8.85
N PRO A 128 -5.79 17.28 8.34
CA PRO A 128 -6.27 16.23 7.45
C PRO A 128 -7.34 15.37 8.11
N ARG A 129 -8.43 15.13 7.40
CA ARG A 129 -9.40 14.07 7.74
C ARG A 129 -8.86 12.76 7.17
N ILE A 130 -8.86 11.72 7.99
CA ILE A 130 -8.35 10.39 7.63
C ILE A 130 -9.51 9.51 7.22
N PHE A 131 -9.37 8.84 6.08
CA PHE A 131 -10.34 7.89 5.54
C PHE A 131 -9.67 6.52 5.38
N ILE A 132 -10.18 5.54 6.14
CA ILE A 132 -9.67 4.16 6.14
C ILE A 132 -10.30 3.37 5.00
N ALA A 133 -9.60 2.36 4.48
CA ALA A 133 -9.97 1.57 3.31
C ALA A 133 -10.06 2.38 2.01
N ALA A 134 -9.53 3.59 2.00
CA ALA A 134 -9.51 4.53 0.87
C ALA A 134 -8.15 4.49 0.13
N PRO A 135 -8.11 4.76 -1.18
CA PRO A 135 -6.84 4.81 -1.91
C PRO A 135 -5.94 5.92 -1.36
N ALA A 136 -4.71 5.57 -0.99
CA ALA A 136 -3.75 6.48 -0.37
C ALA A 136 -3.08 7.40 -1.42
N HIS A 137 -3.86 8.25 -2.10
CA HIS A 137 -3.40 9.12 -3.18
C HIS A 137 -2.22 10.03 -2.81
N GLN A 138 -2.05 10.33 -1.52
CA GLN A 138 -0.96 11.18 -1.00
C GLN A 138 0.33 10.42 -0.70
N PHE A 139 0.29 9.09 -0.60
CA PHE A 139 1.43 8.29 -0.14
C PHE A 139 2.41 7.98 -1.28
N ASP A 140 3.69 8.16 -1.01
CA ASP A 140 4.80 7.86 -1.93
C ASP A 140 5.50 6.57 -1.52
N THR A 141 5.00 5.43 -2.00
CA THR A 141 5.55 4.10 -1.70
C THR A 141 6.98 3.94 -2.21
N GLN A 142 7.23 4.34 -3.45
CA GLN A 142 8.56 4.26 -4.06
C GLN A 142 9.55 5.18 -3.35
N GLY A 143 9.12 6.39 -2.99
CA GLY A 143 9.91 7.34 -2.21
C GLY A 143 10.24 6.81 -0.82
N TYR A 144 9.34 6.09 -0.16
CA TYR A 144 9.62 5.45 1.11
C TYR A 144 10.70 4.35 0.99
N PHE A 145 10.62 3.51 -0.01
CA PHE A 145 11.68 2.50 -0.25
C PHE A 145 13.02 3.16 -0.58
N ARG A 146 13.02 4.13 -1.49
CA ARG A 146 14.23 4.89 -1.84
C ARG A 146 14.86 5.61 -0.65
N PHE A 147 14.03 6.17 0.25
CA PHE A 147 14.51 6.77 1.50
C PHE A 147 15.27 5.74 2.36
N LEU A 148 14.69 4.56 2.61
CA LEU A 148 15.34 3.50 3.38
C LEU A 148 16.64 3.03 2.71
N PHE A 149 16.65 2.90 1.39
CA PHE A 149 17.82 2.49 0.63
C PHE A 149 18.93 3.54 0.66
N ALA A 150 18.59 4.82 0.53
CA ALA A 150 19.54 5.92 0.63
C ALA A 150 20.18 5.99 2.02
N CYS A 151 19.35 5.89 3.08
CA CYS A 151 19.86 5.80 4.45
C CYS A 151 20.86 4.64 4.62
N ALA A 152 20.49 3.43 4.19
CA ALA A 152 21.36 2.27 4.32
C ALA A 152 22.68 2.39 3.52
N GLY A 153 22.65 3.08 2.37
CA GLY A 153 23.82 3.33 1.54
C GLY A 153 24.77 4.37 2.12
N ASP A 154 24.31 5.24 3.01
CA ASP A 154 25.12 6.33 3.57
C ASP A 154 26.16 5.80 4.57
N PRO A 155 27.41 6.31 4.56
CA PRO A 155 28.44 5.98 5.55
C PRO A 155 28.03 6.28 7.00
N ARG A 156 27.15 7.25 7.23
CA ARG A 156 26.61 7.59 8.56
C ARG A 156 25.70 6.51 9.12
N PHE A 157 25.18 5.60 8.29
CA PHE A 157 24.43 4.42 8.76
C PHE A 157 25.41 3.39 9.33
N ASN A 158 25.84 3.63 10.55
CA ASN A 158 26.76 2.77 11.30
C ASN A 158 26.36 2.70 12.78
N ALA A 159 26.89 1.72 13.49
CA ALA A 159 26.49 1.41 14.86
C ALA A 159 26.70 2.59 15.82
N THR A 160 27.78 3.35 15.68
CA THR A 160 28.09 4.48 16.58
C THR A 160 27.06 5.58 16.41
N ASN A 161 26.81 6.02 15.19
CA ASN A 161 25.90 7.12 14.92
C ASN A 161 24.45 6.76 15.25
N ILE A 162 24.00 5.54 14.89
CA ILE A 162 22.63 5.09 15.16
C ILE A 162 22.40 4.94 16.66
N LEU A 163 23.31 4.32 17.42
CA LEU A 163 23.17 4.20 18.87
C LEU A 163 23.15 5.57 19.56
N ASN A 164 23.98 6.52 19.12
CA ASN A 164 23.96 7.88 19.62
C ASN A 164 22.63 8.61 19.32
N ALA A 165 22.04 8.35 18.14
CA ALA A 165 20.75 8.91 17.75
C ALA A 165 19.58 8.28 18.53
N ILE A 166 19.67 7.01 18.91
CA ILE A 166 18.65 6.30 19.70
C ILE A 166 18.67 6.73 21.17
N ALA A 167 19.85 6.93 21.76
CA ALA A 167 20.05 7.18 23.19
C ALA A 167 19.12 8.23 23.83
N PRO A 168 18.78 9.37 23.18
CA PRO A 168 17.85 10.33 23.73
C PRO A 168 16.39 9.86 23.83
N ASN A 169 16.02 8.81 23.08
CA ASN A 169 14.65 8.30 23.02
C ASN A 169 14.45 7.00 23.81
N TYR A 170 15.53 6.23 23.98
CA TYR A 170 15.47 4.93 24.61
C TYR A 170 16.79 4.56 25.28
N ASP A 171 16.73 4.31 26.58
CA ASP A 171 17.89 3.82 27.32
C ASP A 171 18.02 2.30 27.15
N MET A 172 18.84 1.90 26.21
CA MET A 172 19.15 0.49 25.97
C MET A 172 20.03 -0.07 27.08
N GLY A 173 19.66 -1.24 27.59
CA GLY A 173 20.53 -2.04 28.45
C GLY A 173 21.83 -2.45 27.75
N PHE A 174 22.82 -2.82 28.52
CA PHE A 174 24.15 -3.19 28.00
C PHE A 174 24.11 -4.29 26.92
N ILE A 175 23.32 -5.35 27.16
CA ILE A 175 23.17 -6.47 26.20
C ILE A 175 22.55 -5.97 24.90
N ASP A 176 21.50 -5.16 24.95
CA ASP A 176 20.85 -4.62 23.76
C ASP A 176 21.79 -3.71 22.98
N LYS A 177 22.58 -2.88 23.65
CA LYS A 177 23.63 -2.07 23.00
C LYS A 177 24.64 -2.91 22.25
N LEU A 178 25.07 -4.06 22.82
CA LEU A 178 25.97 -5.00 22.13
C LEU A 178 25.28 -5.67 20.93
N LEU A 179 24.02 -6.13 21.08
CA LEU A 179 23.26 -6.75 19.99
C LEU A 179 23.04 -5.76 18.85
N TYR A 180 22.64 -4.52 19.16
CA TYR A 180 22.48 -3.47 18.15
C TYR A 180 23.79 -3.17 17.43
N ARG A 181 24.89 -3.01 18.17
CA ARG A 181 26.21 -2.68 17.60
C ARG A 181 26.74 -3.74 16.64
N TYR A 182 26.64 -5.01 17.01
CA TYR A 182 27.36 -6.08 16.30
C TYR A 182 26.47 -6.96 15.43
N ILE A 183 25.15 -6.94 15.64
CA ILE A 183 24.22 -7.81 14.92
C ILE A 183 23.13 -6.99 14.23
N ILE A 184 22.30 -6.24 14.98
CA ILE A 184 21.06 -5.68 14.45
C ILE A 184 21.32 -4.59 13.41
N ILE A 185 22.16 -3.59 13.72
CA ILE A 185 22.47 -2.50 12.78
C ILE A 185 23.20 -3.02 11.53
N PRO A 186 24.23 -3.87 11.61
CA PRO A 186 24.87 -4.45 10.44
C PRO A 186 23.91 -5.29 9.58
N GLN A 187 23.05 -6.12 10.20
CA GLN A 187 22.10 -6.94 9.46
C GLN A 187 20.98 -6.09 8.83
N THR A 188 20.50 -5.04 9.52
CA THR A 188 19.53 -4.10 8.94
C THR A 188 20.10 -3.40 7.72
N LYS A 189 21.34 -2.90 7.81
CA LYS A 189 22.04 -2.29 6.67
C LYS A 189 22.14 -3.25 5.50
N LYS A 190 22.61 -4.46 5.75
CA LYS A 190 22.74 -5.52 4.74
C LYS A 190 21.40 -5.84 4.09
N GLY A 191 20.35 -6.11 4.89
CA GLY A 191 19.03 -6.45 4.38
C GLY A 191 18.40 -5.34 3.52
N LEU A 192 18.54 -4.08 3.92
CA LEU A 192 18.04 -2.95 3.12
C LEU A 192 18.82 -2.80 1.80
N LEU A 193 20.12 -3.07 1.76
CA LEU A 193 20.91 -3.03 0.53
C LEU A 193 20.59 -4.20 -0.40
N GLU A 194 20.39 -5.41 0.14
CA GLU A 194 19.93 -6.58 -0.63
C GLU A 194 18.51 -6.33 -1.20
N PHE A 195 17.65 -5.71 -0.41
CA PHE A 195 16.32 -5.34 -0.90
C PHE A 195 16.40 -4.27 -1.99
N LYS A 196 17.26 -3.25 -1.84
CA LYS A 196 17.55 -2.27 -2.90
C LYS A 196 17.97 -2.96 -4.20
N GLU A 197 18.90 -3.91 -4.12
CA GLU A 197 19.37 -4.66 -5.29
C GLU A 197 18.23 -5.44 -5.96
N SER A 198 17.38 -6.11 -5.17
CA SER A 198 16.22 -6.83 -5.69
C SER A 198 15.17 -5.94 -6.35
N MET A 199 15.16 -4.64 -6.03
CA MET A 199 14.23 -3.64 -6.56
C MET A 199 14.90 -2.69 -7.58
N ALA A 200 16.15 -2.93 -7.97
CA ALA A 200 16.88 -2.07 -8.91
C ALA A 200 16.22 -1.91 -10.28
N TRP A 201 15.36 -2.86 -10.65
CA TRP A 201 14.53 -2.78 -11.85
C TRP A 201 13.62 -1.53 -11.87
N MET A 202 13.24 -0.96 -10.72
CA MET A 202 12.44 0.28 -10.65
C MET A 202 13.14 1.48 -11.30
N ASP A 203 14.48 1.52 -11.27
CA ASP A 203 15.26 2.67 -11.74
C ASP A 203 15.34 2.74 -13.28
N THR A 204 14.89 1.70 -13.97
CA THR A 204 14.83 1.62 -15.43
C THR A 204 13.43 1.84 -16.00
N ARG A 205 12.46 2.17 -15.14
CA ARG A 205 11.04 2.37 -15.50
C ARG A 205 10.56 3.74 -15.04
N PRO A 206 9.43 4.23 -15.58
CA PRO A 206 8.81 5.45 -15.09
C PRO A 206 8.51 5.36 -13.58
N ASP A 207 8.78 6.45 -12.87
CA ASP A 207 8.47 6.55 -11.45
C ASP A 207 6.98 6.31 -11.17
N TRP A 208 6.70 5.68 -10.03
CA TRP A 208 5.31 5.47 -9.64
C TRP A 208 4.63 6.79 -9.28
N GLY A 209 5.34 7.62 -8.50
CA GLY A 209 4.78 8.83 -7.92
C GLY A 209 3.78 8.53 -6.81
N ARG A 210 3.22 9.58 -6.23
CA ARG A 210 2.26 9.45 -5.13
C ARG A 210 0.97 8.79 -5.57
N GLY A 211 0.38 7.99 -4.67
CA GLY A 211 -0.89 7.29 -4.90
C GLY A 211 -0.79 6.06 -5.77
N ARG A 212 0.40 5.70 -6.25
CA ARG A 212 0.59 4.58 -7.17
C ARG A 212 1.64 3.60 -6.72
N ILE A 213 1.53 2.38 -7.25
CA ILE A 213 2.47 1.28 -7.04
C ILE A 213 2.53 0.42 -8.30
N ASP A 214 3.63 -0.32 -8.49
CA ASP A 214 3.66 -1.46 -9.40
C ASP A 214 3.40 -2.75 -8.60
N PRO A 215 2.20 -3.34 -8.67
CA PRO A 215 1.83 -4.48 -7.84
C PRO A 215 2.33 -5.82 -8.40
N PHE A 216 2.81 -5.87 -9.64
CA PHE A 216 3.08 -7.12 -10.35
C PHE A 216 4.56 -7.48 -10.45
N ASN A 217 5.40 -6.51 -10.82
CA ASN A 217 6.81 -6.76 -11.06
C ASN A 217 7.56 -7.27 -9.82
N PRO A 218 7.28 -6.78 -8.57
CA PRO A 218 7.89 -7.37 -7.37
C PRO A 218 7.61 -8.87 -7.22
N ALA A 219 6.35 -9.29 -7.38
CA ALA A 219 5.97 -10.69 -7.27
C ALA A 219 6.54 -11.54 -8.41
N LYS A 220 6.43 -11.07 -9.66
CA LYS A 220 6.95 -11.77 -10.86
C LYS A 220 8.43 -12.13 -10.72
N PHE A 221 9.25 -11.15 -10.32
CA PHE A 221 10.71 -11.31 -10.34
C PHE A 221 11.27 -11.98 -9.08
N ARG A 222 10.54 -11.93 -7.95
CA ARG A 222 11.03 -12.50 -6.69
C ARG A 222 10.51 -13.89 -6.37
N TYR A 223 9.26 -14.18 -6.72
CA TYR A 223 8.58 -15.40 -6.27
C TYR A 223 8.12 -16.31 -7.40
N LEU A 224 7.70 -15.72 -8.52
CA LEU A 224 7.00 -16.47 -9.56
C LEU A 224 7.93 -17.05 -10.62
N GLY A 225 9.24 -16.86 -10.50
CA GLY A 225 10.21 -17.38 -11.45
C GLY A 225 10.01 -16.87 -12.88
N VAL A 226 9.31 -15.75 -13.07
CA VAL A 226 9.16 -15.10 -14.36
C VAL A 226 10.46 -14.34 -14.66
N PRO A 227 11.08 -14.54 -15.82
CA PRO A 227 12.27 -13.78 -16.19
C PRO A 227 12.01 -12.27 -16.13
N MET A 228 13.03 -11.50 -15.73
CA MET A 228 12.93 -10.04 -15.71
C MET A 228 12.65 -9.52 -17.11
N ASP A 229 11.62 -8.70 -17.24
CA ASP A 229 11.20 -8.04 -18.47
C ASP A 229 11.23 -6.51 -18.31
N ASN A 230 10.78 -5.75 -19.30
CA ASN A 230 10.71 -4.29 -19.28
C ASN A 230 9.27 -3.77 -19.13
N THR A 231 8.35 -4.57 -18.64
CA THR A 231 6.96 -4.18 -18.48
C THR A 231 6.78 -3.13 -17.39
N ILE A 232 5.75 -2.31 -17.53
CA ILE A 232 5.39 -1.21 -16.64
C ILE A 232 4.04 -1.55 -16.01
N GLY A 233 4.02 -1.74 -14.69
CA GLY A 233 2.81 -2.10 -13.95
C GLY A 233 2.19 -0.95 -13.14
N ASN A 234 2.65 0.30 -13.34
CA ASN A 234 2.22 1.45 -12.56
C ASN A 234 0.69 1.55 -12.49
N SER A 235 0.17 1.48 -11.27
CA SER A 235 -1.27 1.44 -11.00
C SER A 235 -1.63 2.39 -9.87
N ASP A 236 -2.79 3.00 -9.98
CA ASP A 236 -3.40 3.73 -8.88
C ASP A 236 -3.84 2.78 -7.75
N MET A 237 -3.78 3.24 -6.51
CA MET A 237 -4.22 2.46 -5.36
C MET A 237 -5.75 2.36 -5.36
N GLU A 238 -6.27 1.20 -4.98
CA GLU A 238 -7.71 0.92 -5.00
C GLU A 238 -8.37 1.24 -3.66
N SER A 239 -9.68 1.54 -3.69
CA SER A 239 -10.50 1.49 -2.49
C SER A 239 -10.85 0.05 -2.13
N VAL A 240 -10.83 -0.25 -0.83
CA VAL A 240 -11.11 -1.61 -0.30
C VAL A 240 -12.27 -1.62 0.70
N TRP A 241 -13.16 -0.64 0.64
CA TRP A 241 -14.42 -0.62 1.41
C TRP A 241 -15.52 -1.45 0.75
N ASN A 242 -16.58 -1.76 1.54
CA ASN A 242 -17.81 -2.42 1.06
C ASN A 242 -17.54 -3.71 0.27
N MET A 243 -16.59 -4.52 0.73
CA MET A 243 -16.23 -5.75 0.02
C MET A 243 -17.34 -6.81 0.07
N ARG A 244 -18.22 -6.79 1.08
CA ARG A 244 -19.38 -7.67 1.18
C ARG A 244 -20.24 -7.62 -0.08
N THR A 245 -20.57 -6.41 -0.55
CA THR A 245 -21.36 -6.26 -1.78
C THR A 245 -20.67 -6.91 -3.00
N ARG A 246 -19.35 -6.86 -3.07
CA ARG A 246 -18.57 -7.49 -4.16
C ARG A 246 -18.56 -9.01 -4.04
N VAL A 247 -18.36 -9.52 -2.82
CA VAL A 247 -18.36 -10.97 -2.52
C VAL A 247 -19.73 -11.58 -2.81
N ASP A 248 -20.81 -10.99 -2.29
CA ASP A 248 -22.18 -11.50 -2.42
C ASP A 248 -22.64 -11.55 -3.88
N ASN A 249 -22.18 -10.60 -4.71
CA ASN A 249 -22.49 -10.56 -6.13
C ASN A 249 -21.46 -11.29 -7.01
N LYS A 250 -20.42 -11.93 -6.41
CA LYS A 250 -19.36 -12.63 -7.13
C LYS A 250 -18.62 -11.72 -8.14
N TYR A 251 -18.44 -10.44 -7.78
CA TYR A 251 -17.68 -9.51 -8.61
C TYR A 251 -16.19 -9.80 -8.53
N ARG A 252 -15.47 -9.48 -9.59
CA ARG A 252 -14.02 -9.62 -9.66
C ARG A 252 -13.33 -8.55 -8.84
N PHE A 253 -12.10 -8.83 -8.41
CA PHE A 253 -11.26 -7.91 -7.66
C PHE A 253 -10.12 -7.40 -8.53
N HIS A 254 -9.55 -6.28 -8.11
CA HIS A 254 -8.52 -5.50 -8.79
C HIS A 254 -8.98 -4.83 -10.08
N TRP A 255 -8.19 -3.82 -10.51
CA TRP A 255 -8.46 -3.02 -11.71
C TRP A 255 -8.71 -3.85 -12.96
N ASP A 256 -7.97 -4.93 -13.16
CA ASP A 256 -8.06 -5.82 -14.30
C ASP A 256 -8.90 -7.08 -14.03
N GLY A 257 -9.55 -7.15 -12.87
CA GLY A 257 -10.37 -8.31 -12.52
C GLY A 257 -9.58 -9.60 -12.40
N LEU A 258 -8.32 -9.51 -12.01
CA LEU A 258 -7.38 -10.62 -11.99
C LEU A 258 -7.76 -11.72 -10.98
N ILE A 259 -8.47 -11.41 -9.89
CA ILE A 259 -8.96 -12.40 -8.94
C ILE A 259 -10.48 -12.56 -9.09
N HIS A 260 -10.89 -13.82 -9.27
CA HIS A 260 -12.30 -14.23 -9.29
C HIS A 260 -12.49 -15.40 -8.32
N GLY A 261 -12.55 -15.10 -7.05
CA GLY A 261 -12.57 -16.05 -5.93
C GLY A 261 -12.95 -15.37 -4.62
N PRO A 262 -12.65 -16.00 -3.48
CA PRO A 262 -12.91 -15.45 -2.17
C PRO A 262 -12.02 -14.24 -1.87
N LEU A 263 -12.47 -13.37 -0.96
CA LEU A 263 -11.68 -12.19 -0.52
C LEU A 263 -10.39 -12.61 0.18
N GLN A 264 -10.34 -13.80 0.78
CA GLN A 264 -9.13 -14.37 1.36
C GLN A 264 -8.00 -14.48 0.33
N ASP A 265 -8.29 -14.86 -0.91
CA ASP A 265 -7.26 -14.96 -1.96
C ASP A 265 -6.65 -13.59 -2.27
N VAL A 266 -7.47 -12.52 -2.23
CA VAL A 266 -6.99 -11.14 -2.36
C VAL A 266 -6.04 -10.79 -1.21
N ALA A 267 -6.41 -11.09 0.04
CA ALA A 267 -5.58 -10.80 1.22
C ALA A 267 -4.26 -11.56 1.19
N ILE A 268 -4.28 -12.85 0.84
CA ILE A 268 -3.06 -13.69 0.76
C ILE A 268 -2.14 -13.22 -0.37
N THR A 269 -2.66 -13.02 -1.57
CA THR A 269 -1.85 -12.59 -2.72
C THR A 269 -1.25 -11.20 -2.51
N SER A 270 -1.99 -10.28 -1.88
CA SER A 270 -1.47 -8.96 -1.50
C SER A 270 -0.36 -9.06 -0.46
N ALA A 271 -0.53 -9.86 0.60
CA ALA A 271 0.50 -10.06 1.63
C ALA A 271 1.80 -10.65 1.04
N LEU A 272 1.68 -11.63 0.14
CA LEU A 272 2.83 -12.19 -0.59
C LEU A 272 3.50 -11.12 -1.48
N GLY A 273 2.70 -10.30 -2.17
CA GLY A 273 3.19 -9.15 -2.94
C GLY A 273 3.98 -8.16 -2.08
N ASP A 274 3.55 -7.93 -0.85
CA ASP A 274 4.21 -7.10 0.16
C ASP A 274 5.40 -7.79 0.83
N SER A 275 5.89 -8.89 0.26
CA SER A 275 7.10 -9.61 0.71
C SER A 275 6.95 -10.43 1.99
N VAL A 276 5.74 -10.80 2.37
CA VAL A 276 5.54 -11.80 3.42
C VAL A 276 6.06 -13.15 2.96
N LEU A 277 6.79 -13.83 3.82
CA LEU A 277 7.29 -15.16 3.50
C LEU A 277 6.13 -16.18 3.52
N PRO A 278 6.06 -17.11 2.56
CA PRO A 278 4.93 -18.04 2.42
C PRO A 278 4.64 -18.90 3.66
N ASP A 279 5.70 -19.34 4.35
CA ASP A 279 5.62 -20.11 5.59
C ASP A 279 5.33 -19.25 6.84
N ARG A 280 5.23 -17.93 6.67
CA ARG A 280 5.03 -16.93 7.72
C ARG A 280 3.73 -16.16 7.58
N LEU A 281 2.86 -16.51 6.63
CA LEU A 281 1.56 -15.87 6.47
C LEU A 281 0.71 -16.00 7.75
N PRO A 282 0.34 -14.89 8.40
CA PRO A 282 -0.47 -14.92 9.62
C PRO A 282 -1.95 -15.00 9.25
N LEU A 283 -2.44 -16.21 8.93
CA LEU A 283 -3.79 -16.41 8.39
C LEU A 283 -4.90 -15.87 9.29
N GLU A 284 -4.75 -15.97 10.62
CA GLU A 284 -5.72 -15.41 11.57
C GLU A 284 -5.77 -13.88 11.53
N ASP A 285 -4.60 -13.22 11.40
CA ASP A 285 -4.54 -11.76 11.26
C ASP A 285 -5.11 -11.31 9.91
N LEU A 286 -4.84 -12.05 8.82
CA LEU A 286 -5.42 -11.79 7.49
C LEU A 286 -6.95 -11.96 7.49
N LYS A 287 -7.47 -12.98 8.20
CA LYS A 287 -8.91 -13.16 8.37
C LYS A 287 -9.56 -11.96 9.08
N ARG A 288 -8.90 -11.39 10.08
CA ARG A 288 -9.40 -10.18 10.76
C ARG A 288 -9.37 -8.94 9.85
N VAL A 289 -8.38 -8.85 8.96
CA VAL A 289 -8.38 -7.84 7.90
C VAL A 289 -9.57 -8.04 6.98
N GLU A 290 -9.85 -9.27 6.54
CA GLU A 290 -11.01 -9.60 5.72
C GLU A 290 -12.33 -9.23 6.41
N GLU A 291 -12.50 -9.59 7.69
CA GLU A 291 -13.69 -9.22 8.50
C GLU A 291 -13.92 -7.71 8.52
N PHE A 292 -12.86 -6.90 8.66
CA PHE A 292 -12.98 -5.46 8.56
C PHE A 292 -13.38 -5.00 7.17
N LEU A 293 -12.74 -5.51 6.12
CA LEU A 293 -12.97 -5.07 4.73
C LEU A 293 -14.37 -5.41 4.22
N LEU A 294 -14.94 -6.52 4.68
CA LEU A 294 -16.31 -6.91 4.31
C LEU A 294 -17.29 -5.78 4.64
N ASP A 295 -17.18 -5.15 5.79
CA ASP A 295 -18.13 -4.17 6.30
C ASP A 295 -17.52 -2.75 6.46
N ALA A 296 -16.32 -2.52 5.94
CA ALA A 296 -15.72 -1.20 5.94
C ALA A 296 -16.66 -0.18 5.27
N PRO A 297 -17.04 0.92 5.96
CA PRO A 297 -18.06 1.81 5.46
C PRO A 297 -17.57 2.61 4.26
N VAL A 298 -18.46 2.80 3.29
CA VAL A 298 -18.24 3.72 2.17
C VAL A 298 -18.19 5.16 2.71
N PRO A 299 -17.12 5.93 2.44
CA PRO A 299 -17.00 7.31 2.91
C PRO A 299 -18.05 8.21 2.25
N ARG A 300 -18.86 8.87 3.06
CA ARG A 300 -19.79 9.89 2.55
C ARG A 300 -19.02 11.13 2.13
N TYR A 301 -19.47 11.79 1.05
CA TYR A 301 -18.93 13.07 0.62
C TYR A 301 -19.06 14.10 1.75
N PRO A 302 -17.95 14.70 2.23
CA PRO A 302 -17.97 15.47 3.47
C PRO A 302 -18.34 16.96 3.26
N PHE A 303 -18.65 17.36 2.03
CA PHE A 303 -18.94 18.74 1.68
C PHE A 303 -20.40 18.90 1.20
N ARG A 304 -20.77 20.11 0.80
CA ARG A 304 -22.13 20.40 0.34
C ARG A 304 -22.42 19.70 -1.00
N VAL A 305 -23.61 19.12 -1.09
CA VAL A 305 -24.20 18.57 -2.34
C VAL A 305 -25.42 19.40 -2.71
N ASP A 306 -25.54 19.81 -3.96
CA ASP A 306 -26.78 20.38 -4.51
C ASP A 306 -27.76 19.26 -4.80
N GLN A 307 -28.70 19.01 -3.88
CA GLN A 307 -29.66 17.90 -3.97
C GLN A 307 -30.60 18.02 -5.18
N ALA A 308 -30.95 19.25 -5.58
CA ALA A 308 -31.80 19.47 -6.75
C ALA A 308 -31.08 19.08 -8.03
N LEU A 309 -29.81 19.47 -8.14
CA LEU A 309 -28.97 19.12 -9.28
C LEU A 309 -28.60 17.62 -9.30
N ALA A 310 -28.31 17.05 -8.12
CA ALA A 310 -28.08 15.61 -8.00
C ALA A 310 -29.30 14.77 -8.43
N SER A 311 -30.51 15.21 -8.10
CA SER A 311 -31.75 14.56 -8.54
C SER A 311 -31.90 14.57 -10.07
N GLN A 312 -31.43 15.63 -10.75
CA GLN A 312 -31.37 15.68 -12.21
C GLN A 312 -30.29 14.76 -12.79
N GLY A 313 -29.20 14.54 -12.05
CA GLY A 313 -28.11 13.65 -12.44
C GLY A 313 -28.46 12.15 -12.37
N ALA A 314 -29.36 11.76 -11.47
CA ALA A 314 -29.71 10.36 -11.26
C ALA A 314 -30.20 9.63 -12.54
N PRO A 315 -31.13 10.16 -13.34
CA PRO A 315 -31.55 9.53 -14.59
C PRO A 315 -30.42 9.51 -15.66
N ILE A 316 -29.50 10.46 -15.64
CA ILE A 316 -28.33 10.49 -16.53
C ILE A 316 -27.39 9.34 -16.16
N TYR A 317 -27.07 9.20 -14.88
CA TYR A 317 -26.28 8.08 -14.36
C TYR A 317 -26.91 6.72 -14.72
N LYS A 318 -28.21 6.57 -14.48
CA LYS A 318 -28.93 5.33 -14.80
C LYS A 318 -28.78 4.95 -16.28
N ARG A 319 -28.82 5.92 -17.17
CA ARG A 319 -28.75 5.72 -18.63
C ARG A 319 -27.33 5.40 -19.14
N HIS A 320 -26.32 6.06 -18.57
CA HIS A 320 -24.97 6.05 -19.13
C HIS A 320 -23.93 5.26 -18.31
N CYS A 321 -24.20 5.01 -17.02
CA CYS A 321 -23.19 4.48 -16.10
C CYS A 321 -23.65 3.19 -15.37
N ALA A 322 -24.92 3.09 -15.02
CA ALA A 322 -25.44 2.09 -14.08
C ALA A 322 -25.27 0.64 -14.54
N ASP A 323 -25.32 0.37 -15.85
CA ASP A 323 -25.16 -1.00 -16.35
C ASP A 323 -23.77 -1.59 -16.06
N CYS A 324 -22.76 -0.72 -16.01
CA CYS A 324 -21.39 -1.11 -15.67
C CYS A 324 -21.03 -0.88 -14.20
N HIS A 325 -21.74 0.02 -13.49
CA HIS A 325 -21.25 0.55 -12.21
C HIS A 325 -22.24 0.51 -11.05
N SER A 326 -23.44 -0.02 -11.24
CA SER A 326 -24.41 -0.20 -10.14
C SER A 326 -24.55 -1.65 -9.73
N VAL A 327 -24.92 -1.90 -8.49
CA VAL A 327 -25.27 -3.25 -8.03
C VAL A 327 -26.40 -3.80 -8.92
N GLY A 328 -26.20 -5.00 -9.45
CA GLY A 328 -27.14 -5.64 -10.37
C GLY A 328 -27.08 -5.17 -11.82
N GLY A 329 -26.18 -4.25 -12.17
CA GLY A 329 -25.90 -3.92 -13.57
C GLY A 329 -25.35 -5.12 -14.33
N SER A 330 -25.77 -5.30 -15.59
CA SER A 330 -25.47 -6.52 -16.34
C SER A 330 -23.98 -6.73 -16.60
N ARG A 331 -23.21 -5.65 -16.56
CA ARG A 331 -21.75 -5.62 -16.78
C ARG A 331 -20.94 -5.34 -15.52
N THR A 332 -21.57 -4.98 -14.41
CA THR A 332 -20.89 -4.68 -13.14
C THR A 332 -20.11 -5.88 -12.63
N GLY A 333 -18.89 -5.65 -12.16
CA GLY A 333 -18.00 -6.71 -11.66
C GLY A 333 -17.42 -7.63 -12.73
N LYS A 334 -17.63 -7.31 -14.03
CA LYS A 334 -17.11 -8.06 -15.16
C LYS A 334 -15.99 -7.27 -15.85
N VAL A 335 -15.08 -7.99 -16.48
CA VAL A 335 -13.98 -7.38 -17.25
C VAL A 335 -14.51 -6.83 -18.57
N GLU A 336 -14.37 -5.54 -18.76
CA GLU A 336 -14.61 -4.87 -20.02
C GLU A 336 -13.39 -4.98 -20.91
N PRO A 337 -13.51 -5.49 -22.16
CA PRO A 337 -12.36 -5.63 -23.04
C PRO A 337 -11.61 -4.32 -23.27
N ILE A 338 -10.27 -4.38 -23.29
CA ILE A 338 -9.43 -3.18 -23.46
C ILE A 338 -9.76 -2.39 -24.73
N ARG A 339 -10.15 -3.08 -25.81
CA ARG A 339 -10.59 -2.43 -27.07
C ARG A 339 -11.85 -1.56 -26.90
N SER A 340 -12.70 -1.88 -25.93
CA SER A 340 -13.93 -1.11 -25.63
C SER A 340 -13.65 0.03 -24.67
N VAL A 341 -12.82 -0.20 -23.63
CA VAL A 341 -12.43 0.83 -22.65
C VAL A 341 -11.48 1.85 -23.27
N GLY A 342 -10.49 1.38 -24.05
CA GLY A 342 -9.51 2.20 -24.75
C GLY A 342 -8.49 2.90 -23.84
N THR A 343 -8.39 2.51 -22.56
CA THR A 343 -7.43 3.09 -21.60
C THR A 343 -6.03 2.49 -21.76
N ASP A 344 -5.05 2.99 -21.02
CA ASP A 344 -3.69 2.47 -21.03
C ASP A 344 -3.64 0.96 -20.78
N ARG A 345 -2.77 0.27 -21.46
CA ARG A 345 -2.68 -1.19 -21.36
C ARG A 345 -1.43 -1.72 -20.65
N HIS A 346 -0.50 -0.85 -20.27
CA HIS A 346 0.78 -1.28 -19.70
C HIS A 346 0.59 -2.17 -18.45
N ARG A 347 -0.35 -1.81 -17.55
CA ARG A 347 -0.71 -2.67 -16.43
C ARG A 347 -1.16 -4.08 -16.88
N LEU A 348 -2.01 -4.17 -17.89
CA LEU A 348 -2.48 -5.46 -18.41
C LEU A 348 -1.31 -6.26 -18.97
N ASP A 349 -0.43 -5.61 -19.73
CA ASP A 349 0.69 -6.27 -20.38
C ASP A 349 1.77 -6.71 -19.38
N SER A 350 1.87 -6.05 -18.23
CA SER A 350 2.82 -6.43 -17.17
C SER A 350 2.44 -7.71 -16.44
N TRP A 351 1.16 -8.10 -16.39
CA TRP A 351 0.70 -9.37 -15.86
C TRP A 351 0.49 -10.39 -16.98
N THR A 352 1.28 -11.45 -17.02
CA THR A 352 1.25 -12.46 -18.06
C THR A 352 0.44 -13.70 -17.65
N GLN A 353 0.04 -14.54 -18.62
CA GLN A 353 -0.58 -15.83 -18.33
C GLN A 353 0.38 -16.71 -17.51
N GLN A 354 1.65 -16.75 -17.87
CA GLN A 354 2.66 -17.48 -17.11
C GLN A 354 2.75 -17.00 -15.64
N ALA A 355 2.67 -15.69 -15.39
CA ALA A 355 2.67 -15.17 -14.02
C ALA A 355 1.44 -15.64 -13.23
N ALA A 356 0.26 -15.67 -13.85
CA ALA A 356 -0.96 -16.18 -13.23
C ALA A 356 -0.87 -17.67 -12.92
N ASP A 357 -0.42 -18.48 -13.89
CA ASP A 357 -0.27 -19.93 -13.72
C ASP A 357 0.77 -20.25 -12.65
N ASN A 358 1.92 -19.57 -12.66
CA ASN A 358 2.97 -19.75 -11.66
C ASN A 358 2.49 -19.32 -10.27
N TYR A 359 1.65 -18.29 -10.16
CA TYR A 359 1.13 -17.84 -8.87
C TYR A 359 0.17 -18.86 -8.27
N ASN A 360 -0.77 -19.37 -9.07
CA ASN A 360 -1.66 -20.44 -8.62
C ASN A 360 -0.87 -21.70 -8.24
N ALA A 361 0.14 -22.08 -9.02
CA ALA A 361 0.99 -23.22 -8.72
C ALA A 361 1.81 -23.01 -7.42
N PHE A 362 2.32 -21.81 -7.18
CA PHE A 362 3.10 -21.45 -6.01
C PHE A 362 2.35 -21.71 -4.69
N GLY A 363 1.04 -21.47 -4.66
CA GLY A 363 0.19 -21.67 -3.47
C GLY A 363 -0.15 -23.11 -3.16
N GLN A 364 0.00 -24.07 -4.10
CA GLN A 364 -0.59 -25.41 -3.98
C GLN A 364 -0.01 -26.28 -2.84
N ASP A 365 1.25 -26.06 -2.48
CA ASP A 365 1.93 -26.82 -1.42
C ASP A 365 1.64 -26.28 0.00
N TYR A 366 0.85 -25.21 0.11
CA TYR A 366 0.54 -24.55 1.38
C TYR A 366 -0.92 -24.77 1.81
N PRO A 367 -1.22 -24.73 3.12
CA PRO A 367 -2.60 -24.85 3.62
C PRO A 367 -3.55 -23.75 3.10
N TRP A 368 -2.99 -22.59 2.71
CA TRP A 368 -3.70 -21.41 2.20
C TRP A 368 -3.79 -21.35 0.67
N LYS A 369 -3.60 -22.46 -0.02
CA LYS A 369 -3.64 -22.54 -1.48
C LYS A 369 -4.83 -21.80 -2.11
N PHE A 370 -4.62 -21.25 -3.28
CA PHE A 370 -5.61 -20.59 -4.13
C PHE A 370 -5.41 -20.98 -5.60
N ASP A 371 -6.45 -20.77 -6.40
CA ASP A 371 -6.46 -21.02 -7.85
C ASP A 371 -7.23 -19.94 -8.63
N SER A 372 -7.55 -18.83 -7.96
CA SER A 372 -8.44 -17.79 -8.46
C SER A 372 -7.76 -16.70 -9.30
N VAL A 373 -6.42 -16.72 -9.38
CA VAL A 373 -5.64 -15.71 -10.10
C VAL A 373 -5.66 -15.98 -11.61
N GLN A 374 -6.01 -14.95 -12.39
CA GLN A 374 -6.19 -15.08 -13.82
C GLN A 374 -5.45 -13.97 -14.58
N LYS A 375 -5.13 -14.22 -15.84
CA LYS A 375 -4.80 -13.19 -16.81
C LYS A 375 -6.07 -12.74 -17.52
N THR A 376 -6.34 -11.45 -17.52
CA THR A 376 -7.44 -10.85 -18.28
C THR A 376 -6.91 -9.96 -19.40
N ASN A 377 -7.80 -9.51 -20.29
CA ASN A 377 -7.46 -8.56 -21.34
C ASN A 377 -8.43 -7.37 -21.35
N GLY A 378 -8.57 -6.75 -20.20
CA GLY A 378 -9.45 -5.60 -20.01
C GLY A 378 -9.47 -5.12 -18.55
N TYR A 379 -10.36 -4.19 -18.25
CA TYR A 379 -10.52 -3.63 -16.93
C TYR A 379 -11.88 -3.95 -16.33
N ASN A 380 -11.90 -4.13 -15.03
CA ASN A 380 -13.08 -4.49 -14.27
C ASN A 380 -14.03 -3.30 -14.14
N ASN A 381 -15.31 -3.54 -14.41
CA ASN A 381 -16.38 -2.57 -14.17
C ASN A 381 -16.72 -2.53 -12.66
N VAL A 382 -16.01 -1.69 -11.93
CA VAL A 382 -16.15 -1.58 -10.46
C VAL A 382 -17.37 -0.76 -10.07
N LEU A 383 -17.92 -1.00 -8.87
CA LEU A 383 -18.93 -0.13 -8.28
C LEU A 383 -18.36 1.29 -8.06
N LEU A 384 -19.19 2.31 -8.20
CA LEU A 384 -18.78 3.72 -7.98
C LEU A 384 -19.11 4.24 -6.57
N ASP A 385 -19.35 3.35 -5.62
CA ASP A 385 -19.51 3.69 -4.20
C ASP A 385 -18.29 4.49 -3.70
N GLY A 386 -18.51 5.67 -3.12
CA GLY A 386 -17.45 6.56 -2.66
C GLY A 386 -16.54 7.11 -3.77
N ILE A 387 -17.03 7.20 -5.01
CA ILE A 387 -16.23 7.61 -6.18
C ILE A 387 -15.53 8.95 -5.99
N TRP A 388 -16.09 9.86 -5.21
CA TRP A 388 -15.54 11.18 -4.94
C TRP A 388 -14.12 11.11 -4.32
N LEU A 389 -13.81 10.05 -3.56
CA LEU A 389 -12.52 9.85 -2.88
C LEU A 389 -11.54 8.97 -3.68
N ARG A 390 -11.91 8.53 -4.87
CA ARG A 390 -11.06 7.68 -5.71
C ARG A 390 -10.24 8.46 -6.76
N ALA A 391 -10.19 9.79 -6.62
CA ALA A 391 -9.34 10.61 -7.47
C ALA A 391 -7.85 10.40 -7.10
N PRO A 392 -6.95 10.39 -8.10
CA PRO A 392 -7.19 10.56 -9.54
C PRO A 392 -7.78 9.30 -10.18
N TYR A 393 -8.42 9.45 -11.32
CA TYR A 393 -9.23 8.41 -11.96
C TYR A 393 -8.47 7.63 -13.02
N LEU A 394 -9.09 6.54 -13.49
CA LEU A 394 -8.55 5.42 -14.27
C LEU A 394 -7.59 4.57 -13.43
N HIS A 395 -7.32 3.36 -13.93
CA HIS A 395 -6.48 2.37 -13.23
C HIS A 395 -5.03 2.82 -12.98
N ASN A 396 -4.58 3.86 -13.66
CA ASN A 396 -3.23 4.43 -13.56
C ASN A 396 -3.20 5.85 -12.94
N GLY A 397 -4.36 6.35 -12.47
CA GLY A 397 -4.46 7.68 -11.87
C GLY A 397 -4.17 8.84 -12.83
N SER A 398 -4.42 8.66 -14.15
CA SER A 398 -4.03 9.62 -15.18
C SER A 398 -5.06 10.72 -15.49
N VAL A 399 -6.20 10.73 -14.80
CA VAL A 399 -7.23 11.77 -14.94
C VAL A 399 -7.54 12.36 -13.56
N PRO A 400 -7.23 13.63 -13.31
CA PRO A 400 -7.18 14.17 -11.95
C PRO A 400 -8.55 14.36 -11.26
N THR A 401 -9.63 14.64 -12.02
CA THR A 401 -10.95 14.95 -11.44
C THR A 401 -12.10 14.29 -12.21
N LEU A 402 -13.28 14.16 -11.58
CA LEU A 402 -14.49 13.69 -12.29
C LEU A 402 -14.87 14.62 -13.43
N THR A 403 -14.67 15.93 -13.28
CA THR A 403 -14.89 16.88 -14.36
C THR A 403 -14.01 16.56 -15.56
N ASP A 404 -12.72 16.29 -15.34
CA ASP A 404 -11.78 15.95 -16.40
C ASP A 404 -12.10 14.57 -17.03
N LEU A 405 -12.60 13.62 -16.23
CA LEU A 405 -12.99 12.29 -16.74
C LEU A 405 -14.14 12.37 -17.75
N LEU A 406 -15.08 13.29 -17.54
CA LEU A 406 -16.22 13.53 -18.46
C LEU A 406 -15.84 14.41 -19.65
N GLU A 407 -14.60 14.87 -19.77
CA GLU A 407 -14.12 15.60 -20.95
C GLU A 407 -13.52 14.65 -21.99
N PRO A 408 -13.63 15.03 -23.30
CA PRO A 408 -12.87 14.35 -24.35
C PRO A 408 -11.36 14.34 -24.06
N VAL A 409 -10.66 13.31 -24.53
CA VAL A 409 -9.24 13.05 -24.19
C VAL A 409 -8.34 14.27 -24.47
N GLU A 410 -8.59 14.97 -25.54
CA GLU A 410 -7.81 16.15 -25.96
C GLU A 410 -7.97 17.35 -25.02
N LYS A 411 -9.04 17.38 -24.20
CA LYS A 411 -9.29 18.41 -23.18
C LYS A 411 -8.81 18.02 -21.80
N ARG A 412 -8.48 16.76 -21.57
CA ARG A 412 -7.95 16.28 -20.28
C ARG A 412 -6.55 16.87 -20.04
N PRO A 413 -6.18 17.18 -18.78
CA PRO A 413 -4.84 17.65 -18.45
C PRO A 413 -3.75 16.70 -18.95
N LYS A 414 -2.67 17.28 -19.52
CA LYS A 414 -1.52 16.52 -20.02
C LYS A 414 -0.44 16.35 -18.97
N VAL A 415 -0.31 17.33 -18.07
CA VAL A 415 0.62 17.34 -16.95
C VAL A 415 -0.09 17.91 -15.73
N PHE A 416 0.08 17.22 -14.58
CA PHE A 416 -0.46 17.65 -13.30
C PHE A 416 0.33 16.99 -12.14
N TRP A 417 -0.01 17.32 -10.89
CA TRP A 417 0.69 16.80 -9.72
C TRP A 417 -0.27 16.05 -8.80
N ASN A 418 0.03 14.76 -8.55
CA ASN A 418 -0.71 13.90 -7.62
C ASN A 418 -0.13 13.97 -6.21
N GLY A 419 -0.99 13.83 -5.19
CA GLY A 419 -0.56 13.63 -3.81
C GLY A 419 -0.78 14.80 -2.87
N TYR A 420 -1.21 15.97 -3.38
CA TYR A 420 -1.65 17.06 -2.52
C TYR A 420 -3.08 16.79 -2.04
N ASP A 421 -3.28 16.74 -0.73
CA ASP A 421 -4.54 16.26 -0.11
C ASP A 421 -5.62 17.35 0.08
N VAL A 422 -5.46 18.53 -0.53
CA VAL A 422 -6.50 19.54 -0.59
C VAL A 422 -7.48 19.21 -1.72
N TYR A 423 -8.76 19.20 -1.38
CA TYR A 423 -9.82 18.73 -2.26
C TYR A 423 -10.47 19.86 -3.07
N ASP A 424 -10.57 19.70 -4.39
CA ASP A 424 -11.33 20.57 -5.28
C ASP A 424 -12.80 20.12 -5.33
N GLN A 425 -13.65 20.80 -4.54
CA GLN A 425 -15.06 20.47 -4.42
C GLN A 425 -15.87 20.73 -5.70
N GLN A 426 -15.37 21.60 -6.60
CA GLN A 426 -16.05 21.94 -7.86
C GLN A 426 -15.76 20.90 -8.93
N LYS A 427 -14.49 20.48 -9.06
CA LYS A 427 -14.09 19.50 -10.05
C LYS A 427 -14.26 18.07 -9.57
N VAL A 428 -14.42 17.86 -8.29
CA VAL A 428 -14.52 16.55 -7.59
C VAL A 428 -13.26 15.71 -7.83
N GLY A 429 -12.24 16.05 -7.07
CA GLY A 429 -10.91 15.45 -7.08
C GLY A 429 -9.97 16.29 -6.22
N PHE A 430 -8.69 16.05 -6.29
CA PHE A 430 -7.70 16.81 -5.53
C PHE A 430 -7.19 18.02 -6.32
N VAL A 431 -6.64 19.02 -5.62
CA VAL A 431 -5.93 20.14 -6.26
C VAL A 431 -4.61 19.62 -6.84
N THR A 432 -4.49 19.67 -8.16
CA THR A 432 -3.36 19.09 -8.90
C THR A 432 -2.52 20.11 -9.66
N THR A 433 -2.78 21.40 -9.44
CA THR A 433 -2.06 22.51 -10.09
C THR A 433 -1.69 23.59 -9.07
N GLY A 434 -0.77 24.49 -9.45
CA GLY A 434 -0.29 25.56 -8.57
C GLY A 434 0.91 25.15 -7.72
N THR A 435 1.50 26.12 -7.02
CA THR A 435 2.77 25.97 -6.29
C THR A 435 2.71 24.90 -5.20
N GLU A 436 1.63 24.81 -4.44
CA GLU A 436 1.48 23.84 -3.37
C GLU A 436 1.34 22.41 -3.90
N ALA A 437 0.56 22.19 -4.97
CA ALA A 437 0.46 20.90 -5.63
C ALA A 437 1.82 20.46 -6.19
N GLN A 438 2.61 21.37 -6.75
CA GLN A 438 3.97 21.10 -7.22
C GLN A 438 4.93 20.76 -6.08
N ARG A 439 4.80 21.45 -4.95
CA ARG A 439 5.64 21.28 -3.77
C ARG A 439 5.42 19.92 -3.06
N PHE A 440 4.16 19.54 -2.91
CA PHE A 440 3.78 18.35 -2.13
C PHE A 440 3.45 17.13 -2.99
N GLY A 441 3.22 17.31 -4.28
CA GLY A 441 2.83 16.26 -5.20
C GLY A 441 3.99 15.69 -6.01
N SER A 442 3.69 14.60 -6.71
CA SER A 442 4.54 14.01 -7.75
C SER A 442 3.99 14.36 -9.13
N LYS A 443 4.86 14.81 -10.04
CA LYS A 443 4.48 15.13 -11.42
C LYS A 443 4.01 13.88 -12.14
N LEU A 444 2.81 13.94 -12.75
CA LEU A 444 2.33 12.96 -13.72
C LEU A 444 2.26 13.61 -15.09
N ASP A 445 2.93 12.99 -16.06
CA ASP A 445 2.95 13.39 -17.47
C ASP A 445 2.36 12.24 -18.29
N VAL A 446 1.23 12.49 -18.97
CA VAL A 446 0.50 11.43 -19.69
C VAL A 446 1.20 10.95 -20.96
N SER A 447 2.28 11.61 -21.39
CA SER A 447 3.12 11.17 -22.51
C SER A 447 4.11 10.06 -22.12
N VAL A 448 4.32 9.87 -20.81
CA VAL A 448 5.20 8.81 -20.30
C VAL A 448 4.48 7.46 -20.41
N PRO A 449 5.14 6.38 -20.87
CA PRO A 449 4.56 5.05 -20.94
C PRO A 449 3.93 4.60 -19.60
N GLY A 450 2.71 4.05 -19.64
CA GLY A 450 1.93 3.66 -18.46
C GLY A 450 1.07 4.79 -17.86
N ASN A 451 1.21 6.02 -18.33
CA ASN A 451 0.49 7.19 -17.82
C ASN A 451 -0.59 7.71 -18.75
N SER A 452 -0.90 7.04 -19.88
CA SER A 452 -1.89 7.55 -20.83
C SER A 452 -3.25 7.79 -20.17
N ASN A 453 -3.86 8.94 -20.44
CA ASN A 453 -5.20 9.33 -20.00
C ASN A 453 -6.28 9.07 -21.05
N SER A 454 -6.01 8.19 -22.03
CA SER A 454 -6.95 7.82 -23.08
C SER A 454 -8.09 6.95 -22.58
N GLY A 455 -9.10 6.77 -23.41
CA GLY A 455 -10.22 5.85 -23.18
C GLY A 455 -11.27 6.34 -22.19
N HIS A 456 -12.15 5.42 -21.78
CA HIS A 456 -13.31 5.68 -20.92
C HIS A 456 -14.13 6.90 -21.41
N LEU A 457 -14.66 6.81 -22.63
CA LEU A 457 -15.31 7.95 -23.27
C LEU A 457 -16.79 8.11 -22.94
N TRP A 458 -17.33 7.26 -22.06
CA TRP A 458 -18.73 7.36 -21.62
C TRP A 458 -18.99 8.65 -20.87
N GLY A 459 -20.04 9.36 -21.28
CA GLY A 459 -20.41 10.66 -20.71
C GLY A 459 -19.67 11.88 -21.30
N THR A 460 -18.65 11.70 -22.15
CA THR A 460 -17.88 12.82 -22.69
C THR A 460 -18.69 13.70 -23.67
N THR A 461 -19.72 13.14 -24.28
CA THR A 461 -20.61 13.85 -25.24
C THR A 461 -21.82 14.50 -24.59
N LEU A 462 -22.02 14.34 -23.28
CA LEU A 462 -23.09 15.00 -22.53
C LEU A 462 -22.96 16.53 -22.60
N ALA A 463 -24.10 17.23 -22.59
CA ALA A 463 -24.11 18.68 -22.51
C ALA A 463 -23.51 19.15 -21.17
N PRO A 464 -22.94 20.38 -21.11
CA PRO A 464 -22.29 20.88 -19.89
C PRO A 464 -23.20 20.86 -18.64
N GLY A 465 -24.50 21.12 -18.81
CA GLY A 465 -25.50 21.04 -17.72
C GLY A 465 -25.70 19.61 -17.22
N GLU A 466 -25.77 18.64 -18.14
CA GLU A 466 -25.90 17.22 -17.81
C GLU A 466 -24.65 16.69 -17.10
N LYS A 467 -23.45 17.07 -17.53
CA LYS A 467 -22.18 16.72 -16.85
C LYS A 467 -22.17 17.21 -15.40
N ARG A 468 -22.57 18.48 -15.17
CA ARG A 468 -22.66 19.02 -13.80
C ARG A 468 -23.67 18.26 -12.94
N ALA A 469 -24.86 17.97 -13.47
CA ALA A 469 -25.88 17.20 -12.76
C ALA A 469 -25.39 15.77 -12.43
N LEU A 470 -24.73 15.11 -13.37
CA LEU A 470 -24.14 13.79 -13.18
C LEU A 470 -23.06 13.79 -12.09
N ILE A 471 -22.17 14.79 -12.08
CA ILE A 471 -21.13 14.94 -11.05
C ILE A 471 -21.76 15.15 -9.67
N GLU A 472 -22.79 15.99 -9.55
CA GLU A 472 -23.51 16.18 -8.28
C GLU A 472 -24.16 14.89 -7.79
N PHE A 473 -24.75 14.10 -8.68
CA PHE A 473 -25.27 12.81 -8.32
C PHE A 473 -24.16 11.85 -7.84
N MET A 474 -23.02 11.82 -8.54
CA MET A 474 -21.89 10.95 -8.16
C MET A 474 -21.30 11.29 -6.79
N LYS A 475 -21.43 12.51 -6.28
CA LYS A 475 -21.08 12.85 -4.89
C LYS A 475 -21.94 12.14 -3.85
N THR A 476 -23.10 11.60 -4.25
CA THR A 476 -24.04 10.91 -3.34
C THR A 476 -23.86 9.39 -3.30
N LEU A 477 -22.98 8.84 -4.14
CA LEU A 477 -22.70 7.41 -4.25
C LEU A 477 -21.76 6.88 -3.09
#